data_4ae286f2b51cec49c87665f624d59cba
#
_entry.id   4ae286f2b51cec49c87665f624d59cba
#
_cell.length_a   1.000
_cell.length_b   1.000
_cell.length_c   1.000
_cell.angle_alpha   90.00
_cell.angle_beta   90.00
_cell.angle_gamma   90.00
#
_symmetry.space_group_name_H-M   'P 1'
#
loop_
_entity.id
_entity.type
_entity.pdbx_description
1 polymer ?
#
loop_
_entity_poly.entity_id
_entity_poly.type
_entity_poly.pdbx_seq_one_letter_code
_entity_poly.pdbx_strand_id
1 'polypeptide(L)'
;TVENERLRKWQQLAESLEVENRQLRSVLGAVVPPDWSAITARVIVVPGGNFTHSMILEHGPGYKIPSGSAVVTSEGLVGYIISSGMHFSRVLLISDVNARIPVILSDSSWPGLAVGKNGLTLELDFLPAESKPSGNEAVVTSGHGGLLPAGILVGRVSSISKEQVLVTPSVELRKLSFVTILTRKEATDFMLDPEQNNSLYSPLMERKNERLFEGLNSREILQ
;
A
#
# COMPACT_ATOMS: atom_id res chain seq x y z
N THR A 1 -37.66 11.12 -17.72
CA THR A 1 -36.93 11.29 -18.98
C THR A 1 -35.93 10.13 -19.14
N VAL A 2 -35.84 9.60 -20.36
CA VAL A 2 -35.05 8.38 -20.72
C VAL A 2 -33.61 8.40 -20.22
N GLU A 3 -32.98 9.59 -20.21
CA GLU A 3 -31.62 9.81 -19.69
C GLU A 3 -31.50 9.52 -18.19
N ASN A 4 -32.47 9.96 -17.38
CA ASN A 4 -32.51 9.73 -15.94
C ASN A 4 -32.73 8.24 -15.58
N GLU A 5 -33.50 7.53 -16.38
CA GLU A 5 -33.69 6.08 -16.19
C GLU A 5 -32.44 5.29 -16.57
N ARG A 6 -31.72 5.74 -17.60
CA ARG A 6 -30.44 5.18 -18.01
C ARG A 6 -29.39 5.38 -16.95
N LEU A 7 -29.26 6.60 -16.39
CA LEU A 7 -28.33 6.91 -15.31
C LEU A 7 -28.61 6.08 -14.04
N ARG A 8 -29.89 5.92 -13.67
CA ARG A 8 -30.26 5.08 -12.52
C ARG A 8 -29.92 3.60 -12.74
N LYS A 9 -30.12 3.07 -13.94
CA LYS A 9 -29.72 1.69 -14.26
C LYS A 9 -28.20 1.50 -14.18
N TRP A 10 -27.42 2.46 -14.68
CA TRP A 10 -25.97 2.42 -14.54
C TRP A 10 -25.52 2.52 -13.09
N GLN A 11 -26.17 3.33 -12.29
CA GLN A 11 -25.87 3.48 -10.88
C GLN A 11 -26.16 2.17 -10.10
N GLN A 12 -27.32 1.55 -10.34
CA GLN A 12 -27.66 0.26 -9.75
C GLN A 12 -26.69 -0.87 -10.18
N LEU A 13 -26.29 -0.87 -11.45
CA LEU A 13 -25.32 -1.84 -11.95
C LEU A 13 -23.95 -1.63 -11.29
N ALA A 14 -23.49 -0.40 -11.16
CA ALA A 14 -22.24 -0.06 -10.49
C ALA A 14 -22.25 -0.51 -9.01
N GLU A 15 -23.32 -0.22 -8.29
CA GLU A 15 -23.50 -0.65 -6.88
C GLU A 15 -23.50 -2.18 -6.76
N SER A 16 -24.20 -2.88 -7.65
CA SER A 16 -24.25 -4.35 -7.69
C SER A 16 -22.86 -4.96 -7.95
N LEU A 17 -22.12 -4.43 -8.93
CA LEU A 17 -20.76 -4.86 -9.23
C LEU A 17 -19.79 -4.57 -8.09
N GLU A 18 -19.97 -3.47 -7.36
CA GLU A 18 -19.16 -3.18 -6.16
C GLU A 18 -19.42 -4.16 -5.02
N VAL A 19 -20.68 -4.54 -4.80
CA VAL A 19 -21.04 -5.55 -3.80
C VAL A 19 -20.46 -6.91 -4.17
N GLU A 20 -20.61 -7.33 -5.43
CA GLU A 20 -20.06 -8.59 -5.94
C GLU A 20 -18.53 -8.60 -5.84
N ASN A 21 -17.87 -7.51 -6.22
CA ASN A 21 -16.42 -7.38 -6.11
C ASN A 21 -15.92 -7.45 -4.65
N ARG A 22 -16.66 -6.84 -3.70
CA ARG A 22 -16.37 -6.97 -2.26
C ARG A 22 -16.55 -8.40 -1.77
N GLN A 23 -17.62 -9.10 -2.21
CA GLN A 23 -17.85 -10.50 -1.87
C GLN A 23 -16.75 -11.41 -2.43
N LEU A 24 -16.38 -11.24 -3.71
CA LEU A 24 -15.30 -12.00 -4.34
C LEU A 24 -13.95 -11.76 -3.63
N ARG A 25 -13.66 -10.53 -3.22
CA ARG A 25 -12.45 -10.21 -2.44
C ARG A 25 -12.46 -10.85 -1.06
N SER A 26 -13.61 -10.92 -0.39
CA SER A 26 -13.72 -11.58 0.92
C SER A 26 -13.49 -13.09 0.82
N VAL A 27 -13.95 -13.71 -0.26
CA VAL A 27 -13.71 -15.15 -0.55
C VAL A 27 -12.24 -15.41 -0.88
N LEU A 28 -11.55 -14.46 -1.52
CA LEU A 28 -10.12 -14.55 -1.83
C LEU A 28 -9.22 -14.29 -0.61
N GLY A 29 -9.79 -14.03 0.58
CA GLY A 29 -9.04 -13.85 1.83
C GLY A 29 -8.15 -12.61 1.90
N ALA A 30 -8.21 -11.73 0.91
CA ALA A 30 -7.49 -10.47 0.96
C ALA A 30 -8.25 -9.47 1.85
N VAL A 31 -7.93 -9.45 3.13
CA VAL A 31 -8.41 -8.39 4.04
C VAL A 31 -7.71 -7.09 3.66
N VAL A 32 -8.41 -6.27 2.86
CA VAL A 32 -7.94 -4.92 2.55
C VAL A 32 -8.31 -4.00 3.72
N PRO A 33 -7.33 -3.40 4.40
CA PRO A 33 -7.63 -2.46 5.49
C PRO A 33 -8.47 -1.27 4.97
N PRO A 34 -9.30 -0.63 5.81
CA PRO A 34 -10.22 0.44 5.40
C PRO A 34 -9.57 1.60 4.64
N ASP A 35 -8.32 1.94 5.04
CA ASP A 35 -7.55 3.05 4.46
C ASP A 35 -6.75 2.68 3.21
N TRP A 36 -6.96 1.47 2.70
CA TRP A 36 -6.25 0.95 1.53
C TRP A 36 -7.20 0.69 0.38
N SER A 37 -6.70 0.92 -0.84
CA SER A 37 -7.36 0.56 -2.10
C SER A 37 -6.69 -0.66 -2.68
N ALA A 38 -7.47 -1.51 -3.34
CA ALA A 38 -6.98 -2.73 -3.97
C ALA A 38 -7.14 -2.64 -5.49
N ILE A 39 -6.05 -2.87 -6.21
CA ILE A 39 -6.00 -2.90 -7.67
C ILE A 39 -5.55 -4.30 -8.09
N THR A 40 -6.36 -5.00 -8.88
CA THR A 40 -5.97 -6.29 -9.45
C THR A 40 -5.06 -6.06 -10.64
N ALA A 41 -3.93 -6.77 -10.69
CA ALA A 41 -2.97 -6.69 -11.78
C ALA A 41 -2.59 -8.08 -12.28
N ARG A 42 -2.32 -8.18 -13.57
CA ARG A 42 -1.85 -9.41 -14.22
C ARG A 42 -0.33 -9.47 -14.22
N VAL A 43 0.22 -10.62 -13.93
CA VAL A 43 1.66 -10.87 -14.02
C VAL A 43 2.04 -11.10 -15.47
N ILE A 44 2.94 -10.27 -16.03
CA ILE A 44 3.42 -10.36 -17.40
C ILE A 44 4.78 -11.05 -17.48
N VAL A 45 5.68 -10.70 -16.56
CA VAL A 45 7.01 -11.28 -16.48
C VAL A 45 7.23 -11.82 -15.09
N VAL A 46 7.43 -13.15 -15.02
CA VAL A 46 7.86 -13.84 -13.82
C VAL A 46 9.38 -13.95 -13.85
N PRO A 47 10.06 -13.87 -12.72
CA PRO A 47 11.51 -14.02 -12.68
C PRO A 47 11.96 -15.37 -13.27
N GLY A 48 12.76 -15.31 -14.30
CA GLY A 48 13.37 -16.49 -14.94
C GLY A 48 14.89 -16.41 -14.86
N GLY A 49 15.48 -16.94 -13.77
CA GLY A 49 16.92 -17.00 -13.63
C GLY A 49 17.44 -16.52 -12.28
N ASN A 50 18.75 -16.73 -12.02
CA ASN A 50 19.38 -16.52 -10.72
C ASN A 50 19.59 -15.04 -10.33
N PHE A 51 19.29 -14.08 -11.21
CA PHE A 51 19.66 -12.67 -11.00
C PHE A 51 18.51 -11.66 -11.08
N THR A 52 17.30 -12.10 -11.41
CA THR A 52 16.18 -11.16 -11.57
C THR A 52 15.05 -11.53 -10.63
N HIS A 53 15.06 -10.94 -9.44
CA HIS A 53 14.00 -11.09 -8.45
C HIS A 53 13.00 -9.91 -8.53
N SER A 54 12.69 -9.49 -9.75
CA SER A 54 11.66 -8.49 -10.06
C SER A 54 10.60 -9.07 -10.99
N MET A 55 9.40 -8.56 -10.87
CA MET A 55 8.22 -8.95 -11.64
C MET A 55 7.63 -7.73 -12.33
N ILE A 56 7.08 -7.91 -13.53
CA ILE A 56 6.32 -6.87 -14.23
C ILE A 56 4.83 -7.21 -14.13
N LEU A 57 4.08 -6.23 -13.69
CA LEU A 57 2.62 -6.29 -13.61
C LEU A 57 2.00 -5.39 -14.65
N GLU A 58 0.92 -5.85 -15.25
CA GLU A 58 0.01 -5.05 -16.07
C GLU A 58 -1.22 -4.70 -15.24
N HIS A 59 -1.54 -3.42 -15.18
CA HIS A 59 -2.75 -2.89 -14.55
C HIS A 59 -3.47 -1.96 -15.54
N GLY A 60 -4.74 -1.71 -15.31
CA GLY A 60 -5.52 -0.82 -16.19
C GLY A 60 -4.99 0.62 -16.17
N PRO A 61 -5.32 1.41 -17.21
CA PRO A 61 -4.97 2.82 -17.26
C PRO A 61 -5.68 3.63 -16.15
N GLY A 62 -5.09 4.75 -15.77
CA GLY A 62 -5.70 5.69 -14.82
C GLY A 62 -5.38 5.44 -13.35
N TYR A 63 -4.64 4.39 -13.02
CA TYR A 63 -4.18 4.16 -11.65
C TYR A 63 -2.84 4.83 -11.40
N LYS A 64 -2.80 5.74 -10.42
CA LYS A 64 -1.55 6.27 -9.88
C LYS A 64 -1.10 5.35 -8.75
N ILE A 65 -0.14 4.48 -9.04
CA ILE A 65 0.37 3.51 -8.07
C ILE A 65 1.68 4.03 -7.49
N PRO A 66 1.70 4.40 -6.19
CA PRO A 66 2.91 4.89 -5.55
C PRO A 66 3.98 3.79 -5.43
N SER A 67 5.26 4.18 -5.49
CA SER A 67 6.35 3.32 -5.07
C SER A 67 6.19 2.94 -3.60
N GLY A 68 6.53 1.70 -3.24
CA GLY A 68 6.29 1.15 -1.90
C GLY A 68 4.93 0.48 -1.71
N SER A 69 3.99 0.59 -2.67
CA SER A 69 2.70 -0.12 -2.62
C SER A 69 2.90 -1.62 -2.50
N ALA A 70 2.19 -2.26 -1.58
CA ALA A 70 2.30 -3.69 -1.36
C ALA A 70 1.67 -4.49 -2.51
N VAL A 71 2.30 -5.62 -2.85
CA VAL A 71 1.78 -6.58 -3.82
C VAL A 71 1.52 -7.90 -3.10
N VAL A 72 0.28 -8.37 -3.12
CA VAL A 72 -0.19 -9.49 -2.33
C VAL A 72 -1.00 -10.50 -3.15
N THR A 73 -1.11 -11.71 -2.63
CA THR A 73 -2.10 -12.73 -3.02
C THR A 73 -2.94 -13.11 -1.80
N SER A 74 -3.85 -14.07 -1.95
CA SER A 74 -4.56 -14.69 -0.83
C SER A 74 -3.63 -15.43 0.14
N GLU A 75 -2.46 -15.85 -0.33
CA GLU A 75 -1.48 -16.60 0.46
C GLU A 75 -0.53 -15.68 1.25
N GLY A 76 -0.35 -14.42 0.82
CA GLY A 76 0.49 -13.46 1.51
C GLY A 76 1.19 -12.45 0.63
N LEU A 77 2.29 -11.89 1.13
CA LEU A 77 3.09 -10.85 0.50
C LEU A 77 3.96 -11.40 -0.63
N VAL A 78 3.85 -10.81 -1.80
CA VAL A 78 4.69 -11.09 -2.97
C VAL A 78 5.91 -10.16 -3.03
N GLY A 79 5.69 -8.89 -2.73
CA GLY A 79 6.70 -7.84 -2.82
C GLY A 79 6.10 -6.45 -2.70
N TYR A 80 6.80 -5.46 -3.24
CA TYR A 80 6.31 -4.08 -3.31
C TYR A 80 6.74 -3.39 -4.59
N ILE A 81 5.96 -2.38 -5.00
CA ILE A 81 6.21 -1.60 -6.22
C ILE A 81 7.47 -0.75 -6.04
N ILE A 82 8.40 -0.83 -6.99
CA ILE A 82 9.58 0.03 -7.06
C ILE A 82 9.47 1.11 -8.11
N SER A 83 8.70 0.86 -9.17
CA SER A 83 8.39 1.86 -10.19
C SER A 83 7.06 1.55 -10.86
N SER A 84 6.32 2.56 -11.24
CA SER A 84 5.04 2.44 -11.94
C SER A 84 4.95 3.42 -13.08
N GLY A 85 4.41 2.95 -14.21
CA GLY A 85 4.06 3.73 -15.39
C GLY A 85 2.55 3.73 -15.62
N MET A 86 2.13 4.08 -16.84
CA MET A 86 0.72 4.20 -17.22
C MET A 86 -0.05 2.86 -17.18
N HIS A 87 0.59 1.77 -17.58
CA HIS A 87 -0.02 0.45 -17.72
C HIS A 87 0.74 -0.66 -17.00
N PHE A 88 1.99 -0.42 -16.65
CA PHE A 88 2.89 -1.41 -16.10
C PHE A 88 3.56 -0.92 -14.83
N SER A 89 3.73 -1.84 -13.90
CA SER A 89 4.49 -1.60 -12.66
C SER A 89 5.54 -2.66 -12.48
N ARG A 90 6.69 -2.26 -11.93
CA ARG A 90 7.76 -3.18 -11.53
C ARG A 90 7.69 -3.44 -10.04
N VAL A 91 7.73 -4.71 -9.69
CA VAL A 91 7.72 -5.21 -8.31
C VAL A 91 9.09 -5.72 -7.94
N LEU A 92 9.59 -5.34 -6.77
CA LEU A 92 10.68 -6.03 -6.10
C LEU A 92 10.09 -7.16 -5.27
N LEU A 93 10.50 -8.38 -5.54
CA LEU A 93 10.02 -9.55 -4.80
C LEU A 93 10.62 -9.63 -3.41
N ILE A 94 9.90 -10.24 -2.46
CA ILE A 94 10.40 -10.44 -1.10
C ILE A 94 11.67 -11.29 -1.05
N SER A 95 11.91 -12.11 -2.07
CA SER A 95 13.10 -12.94 -2.19
C SER A 95 14.36 -12.19 -2.66
N ASP A 96 14.22 -10.96 -3.20
CA ASP A 96 15.36 -10.17 -3.69
C ASP A 96 16.27 -9.74 -2.53
N VAL A 97 17.59 -9.76 -2.79
CA VAL A 97 18.60 -9.39 -1.80
C VAL A 97 18.47 -7.94 -1.29
N ASN A 98 17.82 -7.07 -2.07
CA ASN A 98 17.55 -5.68 -1.69
C ASN A 98 16.19 -5.52 -0.98
N ALA A 99 15.36 -6.57 -0.94
CA ALA A 99 14.08 -6.50 -0.25
C ALA A 99 14.29 -6.42 1.26
N ARG A 100 13.65 -5.44 1.88
CA ARG A 100 13.70 -5.16 3.32
C ARG A 100 12.28 -4.95 3.81
N ILE A 101 11.76 -5.90 4.56
CA ILE A 101 10.35 -5.91 4.97
C ILE A 101 10.28 -5.90 6.49
N PRO A 102 9.82 -4.79 7.09
CA PRO A 102 9.56 -4.74 8.53
C PRO A 102 8.47 -5.74 8.92
N VAL A 103 8.79 -6.64 9.83
CA VAL A 103 7.91 -7.75 10.23
C VAL A 103 7.76 -7.84 11.74
N ILE A 104 6.75 -8.60 12.15
CA ILE A 104 6.52 -9.03 13.53
C ILE A 104 6.27 -10.54 13.50
N LEU A 105 6.82 -11.25 14.46
CA LEU A 105 6.49 -12.64 14.75
C LEU A 105 5.14 -12.69 15.46
N SER A 106 4.19 -13.49 14.97
CA SER A 106 2.79 -13.41 15.41
C SER A 106 2.58 -13.87 16.84
N ASP A 107 3.28 -14.89 17.29
CA ASP A 107 3.06 -15.50 18.62
C ASP A 107 3.89 -14.78 19.70
N SER A 108 5.15 -14.53 19.39
CA SER A 108 6.09 -13.90 20.32
C SER A 108 6.06 -12.37 20.29
N SER A 109 5.42 -11.76 19.26
CA SER A 109 5.35 -10.31 19.04
C SER A 109 6.70 -9.61 18.88
N TRP A 110 7.78 -10.34 18.60
CA TRP A 110 9.09 -9.74 18.38
C TRP A 110 9.17 -9.06 17.02
N PRO A 111 9.63 -7.81 16.97
CA PRO A 111 9.90 -7.12 15.72
C PRO A 111 11.18 -7.64 15.08
N GLY A 112 11.24 -7.59 13.75
CA GLY A 112 12.40 -7.94 12.96
C GLY A 112 12.33 -7.36 11.56
N LEU A 113 13.34 -7.67 10.76
CA LEU A 113 13.41 -7.29 9.36
C LEU A 113 13.59 -8.55 8.50
N ALA A 114 12.63 -8.86 7.67
CA ALA A 114 12.77 -9.95 6.71
C ALA A 114 13.56 -9.47 5.49
N VAL A 115 14.63 -10.20 5.18
CA VAL A 115 15.61 -9.87 4.14
C VAL A 115 15.66 -10.99 3.13
N GLY A 116 15.49 -10.67 1.84
CA GLY A 116 15.68 -11.65 0.77
C GLY A 116 17.14 -12.04 0.60
N LYS A 117 17.36 -13.27 0.16
CA LYS A 117 18.71 -13.83 -0.09
C LYS A 117 18.85 -14.37 -1.53
N ASN A 118 18.01 -13.92 -2.44
CA ASN A 118 17.93 -14.47 -3.82
C ASN A 118 17.67 -15.98 -3.87
N GLY A 119 17.04 -16.52 -2.82
CA GLY A 119 16.76 -17.95 -2.67
C GLY A 119 15.29 -18.23 -2.36
N LEU A 120 15.05 -19.42 -1.84
CA LEU A 120 13.72 -19.90 -1.45
C LEU A 120 13.32 -19.47 -0.03
N THR A 121 14.26 -18.92 0.73
CA THR A 121 14.06 -18.49 2.11
C THR A 121 14.45 -17.02 2.27
N LEU A 122 13.88 -16.40 3.28
CA LEU A 122 14.25 -15.09 3.79
C LEU A 122 15.03 -15.26 5.08
N GLU A 123 15.84 -14.30 5.44
CA GLU A 123 16.50 -14.22 6.74
C GLU A 123 15.84 -13.16 7.60
N LEU A 124 15.69 -13.41 8.90
CA LEU A 124 15.23 -12.41 9.86
C LEU A 124 16.41 -11.72 10.51
N ASP A 125 16.62 -10.46 10.16
CA ASP A 125 17.61 -9.60 10.76
C ASP A 125 16.99 -8.74 11.89
N PHE A 126 17.84 -8.17 12.73
CA PHE A 126 17.47 -7.23 13.81
C PHE A 126 16.47 -7.81 14.84
N LEU A 127 16.47 -9.12 15.04
CA LEU A 127 15.76 -9.69 16.16
C LEU A 127 16.47 -9.30 17.46
N PRO A 128 15.73 -8.91 18.53
CA PRO A 128 16.33 -8.69 19.84
C PRO A 128 17.05 -9.92 20.36
N ALA A 129 18.15 -9.74 21.10
CA ALA A 129 18.99 -10.84 21.58
C ALA A 129 18.23 -11.81 22.52
N GLU A 130 17.21 -11.31 23.23
CA GLU A 130 16.31 -12.08 24.09
C GLU A 130 15.18 -12.78 23.34
N SER A 131 15.04 -12.56 22.04
CA SER A 131 13.97 -13.14 21.24
C SER A 131 14.09 -14.67 21.19
N LYS A 132 12.96 -15.33 21.32
CA LYS A 132 12.85 -16.79 21.24
C LYS A 132 11.79 -17.15 20.18
N PRO A 133 12.13 -17.04 18.89
CA PRO A 133 11.21 -17.44 17.83
C PRO A 133 10.86 -18.92 17.99
N SER A 134 9.61 -19.26 17.70
CA SER A 134 9.16 -20.65 17.68
C SER A 134 9.24 -21.23 16.26
N GLY A 135 9.51 -22.53 16.17
CA GLY A 135 9.43 -23.21 14.87
C GLY A 135 8.01 -23.13 14.29
N ASN A 136 7.89 -22.85 12.99
CA ASN A 136 6.62 -22.66 12.27
C ASN A 136 5.80 -21.43 12.69
N GLU A 137 6.36 -20.53 13.49
CA GLU A 137 5.72 -19.26 13.85
C GLU A 137 5.47 -18.41 12.60
N ALA A 138 4.28 -17.81 12.52
CA ALA A 138 3.94 -16.96 11.41
C ALA A 138 4.66 -15.61 11.51
N VAL A 139 5.15 -15.13 10.37
CA VAL A 139 5.83 -13.84 10.21
C VAL A 139 4.96 -12.95 9.37
N VAL A 140 4.52 -11.81 9.93
CA VAL A 140 3.62 -10.86 9.27
C VAL A 140 4.25 -9.49 9.17
N THR A 141 3.79 -8.68 8.22
CA THR A 141 4.24 -7.28 8.11
C THR A 141 3.86 -6.49 9.37
N SER A 142 4.78 -5.65 9.85
CA SER A 142 4.56 -4.85 11.07
C SER A 142 3.80 -3.55 10.83
N GLY A 143 3.71 -3.08 9.59
CA GLY A 143 3.18 -1.75 9.25
C GLY A 143 4.12 -0.59 9.56
N HIS A 144 5.29 -0.84 10.14
CA HIS A 144 6.29 0.21 10.39
C HIS A 144 6.76 0.85 9.09
N GLY A 145 6.94 2.17 9.11
CA GLY A 145 7.29 2.95 7.93
C GLY A 145 6.09 3.32 7.02
N GLY A 146 4.89 2.77 7.29
CA GLY A 146 3.65 3.18 6.60
C GLY A 146 3.53 2.80 5.12
N LEU A 147 4.52 2.10 4.55
CA LEU A 147 4.53 1.68 3.14
C LEU A 147 3.75 0.39 2.90
N LEU A 148 3.76 -0.51 3.87
CA LEU A 148 3.04 -1.78 3.79
C LEU A 148 1.97 -1.83 4.88
N PRO A 149 0.76 -2.36 4.59
CA PRO A 149 -0.22 -2.63 5.64
C PRO A 149 0.34 -3.59 6.68
N ALA A 150 -0.05 -3.43 7.94
CA ALA A 150 0.26 -4.40 8.98
C ALA A 150 -0.55 -5.70 8.80
N GLY A 151 0.02 -6.83 9.27
CA GLY A 151 -0.69 -8.10 9.36
C GLY A 151 -0.72 -8.93 8.09
N ILE A 152 -0.02 -8.54 7.01
CA ILE A 152 0.10 -9.39 5.80
C ILE A 152 1.08 -10.52 6.08
N LEU A 153 0.67 -11.75 5.82
CA LEU A 153 1.54 -12.93 5.98
C LEU A 153 2.73 -12.85 5.01
N VAL A 154 3.93 -12.93 5.53
CA VAL A 154 5.18 -12.99 4.76
C VAL A 154 5.63 -14.45 4.60
N GLY A 155 5.56 -15.22 5.67
CA GLY A 155 5.97 -16.60 5.68
C GLY A 155 5.91 -17.22 7.06
N ARG A 156 6.62 -18.33 7.23
CA ARG A 156 6.75 -19.04 8.51
C ARG A 156 8.20 -19.35 8.82
N VAL A 157 8.54 -19.26 10.10
CA VAL A 157 9.87 -19.65 10.58
C VAL A 157 10.13 -21.11 10.24
N SER A 158 11.17 -21.37 9.44
CA SER A 158 11.52 -22.71 8.96
C SER A 158 12.77 -23.27 9.61
N SER A 159 13.69 -22.41 10.03
CA SER A 159 14.92 -22.84 10.72
C SER A 159 15.38 -21.76 11.71
N ILE A 160 15.85 -22.21 12.85
CA ILE A 160 16.38 -21.36 13.91
C ILE A 160 17.77 -21.90 14.28
N SER A 161 18.78 -21.05 14.11
CA SER A 161 20.14 -21.34 14.57
C SER A 161 20.64 -20.18 15.45
N LYS A 162 21.82 -20.33 16.05
CA LYS A 162 22.42 -19.25 16.86
C LYS A 162 22.77 -18.00 16.05
N GLU A 163 22.98 -18.17 14.75
CA GLU A 163 23.47 -17.09 13.87
C GLU A 163 22.37 -16.50 13.00
N GLN A 164 21.33 -17.29 12.69
CA GLN A 164 20.28 -16.86 11.75
C GLN A 164 18.94 -17.54 12.02
N VAL A 165 17.87 -16.81 11.72
CA VAL A 165 16.51 -17.32 11.68
C VAL A 165 16.01 -17.23 10.24
N LEU A 166 15.61 -18.37 9.68
CA LEU A 166 15.13 -18.46 8.30
C LEU A 166 13.61 -18.57 8.26
N VAL A 167 13.04 -17.92 7.26
CA VAL A 167 11.61 -17.91 6.99
C VAL A 167 11.35 -18.44 5.59
N THR A 168 10.44 -19.37 5.46
CA THR A 168 9.93 -19.81 4.16
C THR A 168 8.75 -18.92 3.79
N PRO A 169 8.78 -18.23 2.62
CA PRO A 169 7.66 -17.46 2.12
C PRO A 169 6.38 -18.29 2.02
N SER A 170 5.24 -17.66 2.31
CA SER A 170 3.93 -18.32 2.17
C SER A 170 3.46 -18.40 0.72
N VAL A 171 3.99 -17.54 -0.15
CA VAL A 171 3.59 -17.42 -1.55
C VAL A 171 4.61 -18.10 -2.46
N GLU A 172 4.14 -18.91 -3.41
CA GLU A 172 4.98 -19.47 -4.47
C GLU A 172 5.20 -18.44 -5.59
N LEU A 173 6.26 -17.65 -5.48
CA LEU A 173 6.54 -16.49 -6.33
C LEU A 173 6.70 -16.80 -7.84
N ARG A 174 6.89 -18.07 -8.20
CA ARG A 174 7.11 -18.49 -9.60
C ARG A 174 5.84 -18.85 -10.36
N LYS A 175 4.71 -19.01 -9.68
CA LYS A 175 3.45 -19.50 -10.28
C LYS A 175 2.32 -18.47 -10.23
N LEU A 176 2.66 -17.20 -10.20
CA LEU A 176 1.68 -16.13 -10.08
C LEU A 176 1.15 -15.72 -11.46
N SER A 177 -0.17 -15.69 -11.62
CA SER A 177 -0.86 -15.15 -12.79
C SER A 177 -1.51 -13.80 -12.51
N PHE A 178 -2.08 -13.64 -11.32
CA PHE A 178 -2.72 -12.40 -10.86
C PHE A 178 -2.28 -12.09 -9.44
N VAL A 179 -2.22 -10.79 -9.16
CA VAL A 179 -1.88 -10.26 -7.84
C VAL A 179 -2.76 -9.06 -7.52
N THR A 180 -2.81 -8.67 -6.26
CA THR A 180 -3.48 -7.45 -5.81
C THR A 180 -2.43 -6.45 -5.35
N ILE A 181 -2.49 -5.23 -5.89
CA ILE A 181 -1.70 -4.10 -5.45
C ILE A 181 -2.50 -3.35 -4.39
N LEU A 182 -1.95 -3.18 -3.21
CA LEU A 182 -2.54 -2.41 -2.13
C LEU A 182 -1.88 -1.04 -2.10
N THR A 183 -2.67 0.01 -2.33
CA THR A 183 -2.22 1.40 -2.25
C THR A 183 -2.91 2.08 -1.08
N ARG A 184 -2.19 2.91 -0.34
CA ARG A 184 -2.81 3.74 0.68
C ARG A 184 -3.67 4.79 0.00
N LYS A 185 -4.91 4.97 0.47
CA LYS A 185 -5.75 6.09 0.04
C LYS A 185 -5.01 7.37 0.44
N GLU A 186 -4.73 8.24 -0.53
CA GLU A 186 -4.14 9.54 -0.22
C GLU A 186 -5.13 10.29 0.68
N ALA A 187 -4.62 10.98 1.69
CA ALA A 187 -5.43 11.79 2.62
C ALA A 187 -6.10 13.00 1.92
N THR A 188 -6.04 13.08 0.62
CA THR A 188 -6.67 14.10 -0.21
C THR A 188 -8.20 14.08 -0.14
N ASP A 189 -8.81 12.97 0.30
CA ASP A 189 -10.25 12.93 0.58
C ASP A 189 -10.63 13.64 1.90
N PHE A 190 -9.65 14.08 2.70
CA PHE A 190 -9.87 14.90 3.89
C PHE A 190 -9.66 16.41 3.65
N MET A 191 -9.26 16.82 2.47
CA MET A 191 -9.29 18.22 2.10
C MET A 191 -10.71 18.54 1.62
N LEU A 192 -11.51 18.96 2.58
CA LEU A 192 -12.70 19.81 2.52
C LEU A 192 -13.10 20.20 1.09
N ASP A 193 -14.34 19.91 0.74
CA ASP A 193 -15.04 20.53 -0.38
C ASP A 193 -14.57 21.97 -0.56
N PRO A 194 -14.14 22.40 -1.75
CA PRO A 194 -13.69 23.77 -1.99
C PRO A 194 -14.72 24.82 -1.58
N GLU A 195 -16.00 24.47 -1.54
CA GLU A 195 -17.08 25.34 -1.10
C GLU A 195 -17.16 25.54 0.42
N GLN A 196 -16.71 24.57 1.23
CA GLN A 196 -16.67 24.72 2.69
C GLN A 196 -15.44 25.49 3.18
N ASN A 197 -14.36 25.52 2.42
CA ASN A 197 -13.13 26.22 2.80
C ASN A 197 -13.25 27.75 2.63
N ASN A 198 -14.17 28.21 1.79
CA ASN A 198 -14.38 29.65 1.58
C ASN A 198 -15.15 30.32 2.74
N SER A 199 -15.86 29.55 3.56
CA SER A 199 -16.64 30.05 4.70
C SER A 199 -15.82 30.28 5.97
N LEU A 200 -14.68 29.59 6.13
CA LEU A 200 -13.85 29.66 7.35
C LEU A 200 -12.76 30.75 7.30
N TYR A 201 -12.38 31.22 6.11
CA TYR A 201 -11.30 32.20 5.94
C TYR A 201 -11.77 33.60 5.52
N SER A 202 -13.05 33.77 5.15
CA SER A 202 -13.62 35.02 4.71
C SER A 202 -13.58 36.16 5.75
N PRO A 203 -13.78 35.93 7.07
CA PRO A 203 -13.82 37.05 8.04
C PRO A 203 -12.47 37.60 8.46
N LEU A 204 -11.37 36.89 8.20
CA LEU A 204 -10.03 37.30 8.66
C LEU A 204 -9.22 38.10 7.66
N MET A 205 -9.53 37.97 6.38
CA MET A 205 -8.87 38.73 5.31
C MET A 205 -9.47 40.13 5.11
N GLU A 206 -10.76 40.33 5.32
CA GLU A 206 -11.40 41.67 5.21
C GLU A 206 -10.89 42.63 6.30
N ARG A 207 -10.70 42.17 7.54
CA ARG A 207 -10.18 43.04 8.62
C ARG A 207 -8.71 43.45 8.45
N LYS A 208 -7.93 42.75 7.63
CA LYS A 208 -6.53 43.07 7.43
C LYS A 208 -6.32 44.08 6.30
N ASN A 209 -7.23 44.12 5.35
CA ASN A 209 -7.18 45.09 4.24
C ASN A 209 -7.74 46.45 4.66
N GLU A 210 -8.78 46.55 5.50
CA GLU A 210 -9.29 47.84 5.97
C GLU A 210 -8.25 48.64 6.78
N ARG A 211 -7.43 47.98 7.61
CA ARG A 211 -6.36 48.66 8.37
C ARG A 211 -5.17 49.12 7.55
N LEU A 212 -4.97 48.57 6.36
CA LEU A 212 -3.88 48.96 5.46
C LEU A 212 -4.25 50.17 4.60
N PHE A 213 -5.55 50.41 4.33
CA PHE A 213 -6.00 51.56 3.56
C PHE A 213 -6.28 52.79 4.42
N GLU A 214 -6.61 52.68 5.69
CA GLU A 214 -6.73 53.83 6.61
C GLU A 214 -5.38 54.49 6.95
N GLY A 215 -4.27 53.79 6.84
CA GLY A 215 -2.92 54.29 7.11
C GLY A 215 -2.26 55.10 5.96
N LEU A 216 -2.83 55.06 4.76
CA LEU A 216 -2.25 55.72 3.57
C LEU A 216 -2.90 57.07 3.21
N ASN A 217 -4.08 57.38 3.75
CA ASN A 217 -4.78 58.61 3.45
C ASN A 217 -4.52 59.80 4.42
N SER A 218 -3.60 59.62 5.38
CA SER A 218 -3.32 60.67 6.39
C SER A 218 -1.95 61.36 6.21
N ARG A 219 -1.27 61.20 5.06
CA ARG A 219 0.08 61.77 4.87
C ARG A 219 0.24 62.69 3.65
N GLU A 220 -0.81 63.09 2.96
CA GLU A 220 -0.72 64.05 1.87
C GLU A 220 -1.75 65.17 1.99
N ILE A 221 -1.78 65.91 3.10
CA ILE A 221 -2.27 67.28 3.14
C ILE A 221 -1.41 68.01 4.19
N LEU A 222 -0.26 68.50 3.78
CA LEU A 222 0.47 69.65 4.36
C LEU A 222 1.87 69.75 3.72
N GLN A 223 1.91 70.32 2.53
CA GLN A 223 2.89 71.34 2.10
C GLN A 223 2.52 71.85 0.73
#